data_a61a4aec5e2dddf50bbb46ec397dcc22
#
_entry.id   a61a4aec5e2dddf50bbb46ec397dcc22
#
_cell.length_a   1.000
_cell.length_b   1.000
_cell.length_c   1.000
_cell.angle_alpha   90.00
_cell.angle_beta   90.00
_cell.angle_gamma   90.00
#
_symmetry.space_group_name_H-M   'P 1'
#
loop_
_entity.id
_entity.type
_entity.pdbx_description
1 polymer ?
#
loop_
_entity_poly.entity_id
_entity_poly.type
_entity_poly.pdbx_seq_one_letter_code
_entity_poly.pdbx_strand_id
1 'polypeptide(L)'
;MGNFQRALVFQGGGALGAYEAGTYQQMYSKVRKESLDDRLFDIVAGTSIGAINSSVLVGHYLKNGSWEGSAERLLEFWEGLMCPTIADNMFQKNSLVRTSWDYLRTFNQELADAESARRFWSIFEFAFSPRGVTNMYRSVPYMGSKFLNPFTDFLPWWRYDYTPLKDYLSKFIDFPIKTSLEKEQPRLLLTSVDIQDFTSPVIFDSYEKLHDAPVRLDAIAEGEKWESNIRNSDSRGKWYSEYGNSDRRHIVFYDGIGPDQVLASALGKYAIDHPHIEDSNTGTMRQLWDGGYLSNTPLRELLTAHRTYWMEYLRKDRNSKGKEGEVDEVTIGQTPELEVYIVNLHPLTPKDIPKDKDLIDDRESDIFFHDRTTYDEQVAYAFTDFVNMTRDLVDLARSNGLSRKVDEILDKTAKTIARVGEYKFTTNRDLFLGKPRISKVWRIDRLESADATFGKVTDFTPSTISKLIQAGQTDARISINRMQIIFAIEDLIADGIMSIEEGDEIIKEAREVVTTEQLLYRKRREDIEEGYNRYVKIIEAKDIPRDRKEMLISPGKDILSLVMEANTRL
;
A
#
# COMPACT_ATOMS: atom_id res chain seq x y z
N MET A 1 -14.71 18.74 10.52
CA MET A 1 -13.90 17.62 10.00
C MET A 1 -13.47 16.78 11.18
N GLY A 2 -13.59 15.44 11.10
CA GLY A 2 -13.18 14.55 12.17
C GLY A 2 -11.67 14.58 12.38
N ASN A 3 -11.20 14.34 13.61
CA ASN A 3 -9.78 14.22 13.93
C ASN A 3 -9.14 12.93 13.39
N PHE A 4 -9.81 12.24 12.46
CA PHE A 4 -9.50 10.89 12.02
C PHE A 4 -9.75 10.73 10.52
N GLN A 5 -8.83 10.05 9.83
CA GLN A 5 -8.93 9.68 8.41
C GLN A 5 -8.50 8.24 8.19
N ARG A 6 -9.17 7.56 7.25
CA ARG A 6 -8.80 6.20 6.81
C ARG A 6 -8.02 6.23 5.51
N ALA A 7 -6.94 5.47 5.47
CA ALA A 7 -6.10 5.33 4.30
C ALA A 7 -6.02 3.88 3.85
N LEU A 8 -6.09 3.64 2.54
CA LEU A 8 -5.90 2.36 1.89
C LEU A 8 -4.63 2.39 1.05
N VAL A 9 -3.77 1.40 1.21
CA VAL A 9 -2.49 1.27 0.49
C VAL A 9 -2.45 -0.06 -0.25
N PHE A 10 -2.30 0.00 -1.57
CA PHE A 10 -2.16 -1.14 -2.45
C PHE A 10 -0.74 -1.28 -2.99
N GLN A 11 -0.20 -2.50 -2.89
CA GLN A 11 1.15 -2.83 -3.35
C GLN A 11 1.18 -3.11 -4.86
N GLY A 12 2.35 -2.94 -5.50
CA GLY A 12 2.58 -3.35 -6.88
C GLY A 12 2.79 -4.86 -7.02
N GLY A 13 2.31 -5.45 -8.13
CA GLY A 13 2.46 -6.89 -8.35
C GLY A 13 1.79 -7.46 -9.61
N GLY A 14 1.44 -6.66 -10.61
CA GLY A 14 0.85 -7.12 -11.88
C GLY A 14 -0.41 -7.97 -11.66
N ALA A 15 -0.45 -9.20 -12.17
CA ALA A 15 -1.59 -10.12 -12.04
C ALA A 15 -1.98 -10.40 -10.58
N LEU A 16 -1.02 -10.30 -9.64
CA LEU A 16 -1.29 -10.47 -8.22
C LEU A 16 -2.28 -9.43 -7.66
N GLY A 17 -2.46 -8.28 -8.33
CA GLY A 17 -3.44 -7.28 -7.94
C GLY A 17 -4.91 -7.77 -7.92
N ALA A 18 -5.21 -8.92 -8.53
CA ALA A 18 -6.50 -9.59 -8.37
C ALA A 18 -6.77 -10.01 -6.91
N TYR A 19 -5.72 -10.34 -6.17
CA TYR A 19 -5.79 -10.58 -4.73
C TYR A 19 -6.27 -9.34 -3.97
N GLU A 20 -5.82 -8.14 -4.37
CA GLU A 20 -6.28 -6.88 -3.76
C GLU A 20 -7.77 -6.65 -3.96
N ALA A 21 -8.32 -7.05 -5.11
CA ALA A 21 -9.77 -6.96 -5.35
C ALA A 21 -10.57 -7.85 -4.39
N GLY A 22 -10.11 -9.09 -4.17
CA GLY A 22 -10.72 -10.00 -3.18
C GLY A 22 -10.58 -9.47 -1.74
N THR A 23 -9.40 -8.95 -1.41
CA THR A 23 -9.12 -8.33 -0.11
C THR A 23 -9.99 -7.11 0.14
N TYR A 24 -10.09 -6.22 -0.84
CA TYR A 24 -10.92 -5.02 -0.76
C TYR A 24 -12.39 -5.34 -0.50
N GLN A 25 -12.94 -6.36 -1.13
CA GLN A 25 -14.33 -6.78 -0.91
C GLN A 25 -14.60 -7.13 0.56
N GLN A 26 -13.65 -7.78 1.25
CA GLN A 26 -13.80 -8.11 2.68
C GLN A 26 -13.60 -6.88 3.57
N MET A 27 -12.60 -6.05 3.25
CA MET A 27 -12.39 -4.78 3.96
C MET A 27 -13.59 -3.85 3.83
N TYR A 28 -14.14 -3.72 2.62
CA TYR A 28 -15.36 -2.95 2.37
C TYR A 28 -16.49 -3.38 3.32
N SER A 29 -16.75 -4.68 3.37
CA SER A 29 -17.81 -5.24 4.23
C SER A 29 -17.60 -4.97 5.72
N LYS A 30 -16.33 -4.98 6.18
CA LYS A 30 -15.98 -4.68 7.57
C LYS A 30 -16.10 -3.19 7.87
N VAL A 31 -15.40 -2.35 7.10
CA VAL A 31 -15.36 -0.91 7.33
C VAL A 31 -16.77 -0.30 7.23
N ARG A 32 -17.60 -0.80 6.30
CA ARG A 32 -18.99 -0.38 6.16
C ARG A 32 -19.84 -0.68 7.40
N LYS A 33 -19.60 -1.80 8.09
CA LYS A 33 -20.30 -2.15 9.33
C LYS A 33 -19.88 -1.27 10.51
N GLU A 34 -18.66 -0.83 10.53
CA GLU A 34 -18.07 -0.03 11.61
C GLU A 34 -18.21 1.49 11.38
N SER A 35 -18.41 1.92 10.13
CA SER A 35 -18.58 3.33 9.79
C SER A 35 -20.01 3.79 10.05
N LEU A 36 -20.13 4.90 10.78
CA LEU A 36 -21.39 5.59 11.00
C LEU A 36 -21.81 6.45 9.79
N ASP A 37 -20.87 6.73 8.89
CA ASP A 37 -21.05 7.52 7.67
C ASP A 37 -20.64 6.72 6.42
N ASP A 38 -20.94 7.25 5.23
CA ASP A 38 -20.62 6.62 3.95
C ASP A 38 -19.14 6.77 3.54
N ARG A 39 -18.29 7.40 4.37
CA ARG A 39 -16.87 7.57 4.11
C ARG A 39 -16.10 6.33 4.53
N LEU A 40 -15.69 5.51 3.57
CA LEU A 40 -14.88 4.32 3.84
C LEU A 40 -13.40 4.67 3.93
N PHE A 41 -12.87 5.33 2.90
CA PHE A 41 -11.47 5.73 2.81
C PHE A 41 -11.37 7.19 2.38
N ASP A 42 -10.58 7.97 3.12
CA ASP A 42 -10.28 9.37 2.81
C ASP A 42 -9.07 9.48 1.87
N ILE A 43 -8.18 8.48 1.89
CA ILE A 43 -6.96 8.43 1.07
C ILE A 43 -6.83 7.03 0.49
N VAL A 44 -6.56 6.94 -0.81
CA VAL A 44 -6.22 5.69 -1.48
C VAL A 44 -4.88 5.88 -2.18
N ALA A 45 -3.91 5.04 -1.84
CA ALA A 45 -2.56 5.10 -2.40
C ALA A 45 -2.20 3.77 -3.06
N GLY A 46 -1.47 3.83 -4.17
CA GLY A 46 -1.07 2.61 -4.86
C GLY A 46 0.15 2.78 -5.74
N THR A 47 0.82 1.65 -5.98
CA THR A 47 1.96 1.52 -6.88
C THR A 47 1.66 0.46 -7.93
N SER A 48 2.03 0.69 -9.19
CA SER A 48 1.87 -0.32 -10.26
C SER A 48 0.41 -0.76 -10.43
N ILE A 49 0.12 -2.03 -10.34
CA ILE A 49 -1.25 -2.55 -10.36
C ILE A 49 -2.09 -2.00 -9.21
N GLY A 50 -1.47 -1.75 -8.06
CA GLY A 50 -2.12 -1.08 -6.93
C GLY A 50 -2.56 0.35 -7.27
N ALA A 51 -1.81 1.06 -8.12
CA ALA A 51 -2.21 2.38 -8.63
C ALA A 51 -3.44 2.27 -9.56
N ILE A 52 -3.50 1.22 -10.38
CA ILE A 52 -4.65 0.94 -11.24
C ILE A 52 -5.89 0.63 -10.39
N ASN A 53 -5.78 -0.29 -9.42
CA ASN A 53 -6.87 -0.65 -8.51
C ASN A 53 -7.37 0.58 -7.73
N SER A 54 -6.44 1.39 -7.20
CA SER A 54 -6.74 2.64 -6.49
C SER A 54 -7.51 3.63 -7.38
N SER A 55 -7.09 3.76 -8.64
CA SER A 55 -7.74 4.65 -9.61
C SER A 55 -9.15 4.20 -9.97
N VAL A 56 -9.38 2.88 -10.12
CA VAL A 56 -10.71 2.32 -10.37
C VAL A 56 -11.65 2.61 -9.20
N LEU A 57 -11.17 2.44 -7.96
CA LEU A 57 -11.97 2.70 -6.76
C LEU A 57 -12.33 4.18 -6.58
N VAL A 58 -11.35 5.08 -6.70
CA VAL A 58 -11.60 6.52 -6.57
C VAL A 58 -12.43 7.04 -7.75
N GLY A 59 -12.21 6.53 -8.97
CA GLY A 59 -13.03 6.81 -10.14
C GLY A 59 -14.49 6.40 -9.95
N HIS A 60 -14.73 5.23 -9.35
CA HIS A 60 -16.08 4.77 -9.00
C HIS A 60 -16.76 5.74 -8.01
N TYR A 61 -16.03 6.14 -6.94
CA TYR A 61 -16.56 7.09 -5.96
C TYR A 61 -16.93 8.42 -6.62
N LEU A 62 -16.07 8.97 -7.46
CA LEU A 62 -16.34 10.25 -8.14
C LEU A 62 -17.56 10.19 -9.04
N LYS A 63 -17.77 9.07 -9.71
CA LYS A 63 -18.92 8.87 -10.62
C LYS A 63 -20.23 8.71 -9.88
N ASN A 64 -20.23 8.02 -8.74
CA ASN A 64 -21.45 7.63 -8.02
C ASN A 64 -21.69 8.47 -6.74
N GLY A 65 -20.70 9.25 -6.28
CA GLY A 65 -20.74 9.98 -5.02
C GLY A 65 -20.76 9.08 -3.77
N SER A 66 -20.45 7.79 -3.93
CA SER A 66 -20.52 6.76 -2.89
C SER A 66 -19.56 5.62 -3.17
N TRP A 67 -19.13 4.92 -2.11
CA TRP A 67 -18.36 3.68 -2.20
C TRP A 67 -19.24 2.45 -2.50
N GLU A 68 -20.56 2.58 -2.50
CA GLU A 68 -21.47 1.47 -2.76
C GLU A 68 -21.26 0.93 -4.19
N GLY A 69 -21.10 -0.40 -4.32
CA GLY A 69 -20.79 -1.07 -5.58
C GLY A 69 -19.32 -0.97 -6.03
N SER A 70 -18.43 -0.35 -5.23
CA SER A 70 -17.01 -0.20 -5.61
C SER A 70 -16.27 -1.55 -5.62
N ALA A 71 -16.64 -2.48 -4.73
CA ALA A 71 -16.05 -3.82 -4.69
C ALA A 71 -16.44 -4.63 -5.93
N GLU A 72 -17.72 -4.60 -6.31
CA GLU A 72 -18.23 -5.24 -7.52
C GLU A 72 -17.59 -4.63 -8.78
N ARG A 73 -17.41 -3.31 -8.79
CA ARG A 73 -16.77 -2.61 -9.91
C ARG A 73 -15.31 -3.02 -10.09
N LEU A 74 -14.58 -3.19 -8.99
CA LEU A 74 -13.20 -3.67 -9.04
C LEU A 74 -13.12 -5.13 -9.49
N LEU A 75 -14.05 -5.99 -9.06
CA LEU A 75 -14.14 -7.38 -9.54
C LEU A 75 -14.46 -7.43 -11.04
N GLU A 76 -15.41 -6.62 -11.52
CA GLU A 76 -15.72 -6.50 -12.95
C GLU A 76 -14.48 -6.09 -13.79
N PHE A 77 -13.67 -5.16 -13.26
CA PHE A 77 -12.40 -4.79 -13.89
C PHE A 77 -11.48 -6.00 -14.05
N TRP A 78 -11.32 -6.80 -13.01
CA TRP A 78 -10.48 -7.99 -13.04
C TRP A 78 -11.04 -9.11 -13.91
N GLU A 79 -12.34 -9.29 -13.96
CA GLU A 79 -12.99 -10.24 -14.90
C GLU A 79 -12.66 -9.91 -16.36
N GLY A 80 -12.64 -8.64 -16.72
CA GLY A 80 -12.29 -8.21 -18.07
C GLY A 80 -10.81 -8.33 -18.42
N LEU A 81 -9.93 -8.51 -17.43
CA LEU A 81 -8.50 -8.82 -17.62
C LEU A 81 -8.22 -10.32 -17.74
N MET A 82 -9.19 -11.19 -17.41
CA MET A 82 -9.05 -12.63 -17.54
C MET A 82 -8.80 -13.02 -18.99
N CYS A 83 -7.68 -13.64 -19.27
CA CYS A 83 -7.27 -14.02 -20.61
C CYS A 83 -6.93 -15.52 -20.67
N PRO A 84 -7.81 -16.38 -21.21
CA PRO A 84 -7.54 -17.81 -21.29
C PRO A 84 -6.42 -18.10 -22.30
N THR A 85 -5.49 -18.98 -21.96
CA THR A 85 -4.42 -19.46 -22.82
C THR A 85 -4.70 -20.85 -23.35
N ILE A 86 -3.88 -21.32 -24.28
CA ILE A 86 -3.95 -22.70 -24.76
C ILE A 86 -3.65 -23.66 -23.61
N ALA A 87 -2.60 -23.36 -22.82
CA ALA A 87 -2.22 -24.17 -21.66
C ALA A 87 -3.33 -24.20 -20.59
N ASP A 88 -3.93 -23.07 -20.26
CA ASP A 88 -5.06 -22.99 -19.31
C ASP A 88 -6.23 -23.87 -19.78
N ASN A 89 -6.60 -23.79 -21.05
CA ASN A 89 -7.65 -24.62 -21.60
C ASN A 89 -7.29 -26.12 -21.59
N MET A 90 -6.04 -26.48 -21.91
CA MET A 90 -5.60 -27.88 -21.95
C MET A 90 -5.59 -28.51 -20.56
N PHE A 91 -5.00 -27.84 -19.58
CA PHE A 91 -4.83 -28.40 -18.23
C PHE A 91 -6.10 -28.30 -17.38
N GLN A 92 -6.95 -27.29 -17.58
CA GLN A 92 -8.17 -27.11 -16.79
C GLN A 92 -9.37 -27.89 -17.36
N LYS A 93 -9.54 -27.90 -18.68
CA LYS A 93 -10.72 -28.52 -19.33
C LYS A 93 -10.53 -29.99 -19.68
N ASN A 94 -9.29 -30.48 -19.67
CA ASN A 94 -8.99 -31.86 -20.06
C ASN A 94 -8.30 -32.61 -18.92
N SER A 95 -9.10 -33.35 -18.14
CA SER A 95 -8.61 -34.16 -17.04
C SER A 95 -7.57 -35.22 -17.47
N LEU A 96 -7.67 -35.71 -18.73
CA LEU A 96 -6.71 -36.68 -19.25
C LEU A 96 -5.32 -36.07 -19.41
N VAL A 97 -5.21 -34.82 -19.86
CA VAL A 97 -3.92 -34.12 -19.96
C VAL A 97 -3.28 -33.99 -18.57
N ARG A 98 -4.05 -33.53 -17.59
CA ARG A 98 -3.58 -33.39 -16.21
C ARG A 98 -3.15 -34.73 -15.63
N THR A 99 -3.98 -35.77 -15.74
CA THR A 99 -3.66 -37.11 -15.24
C THR A 99 -2.44 -37.69 -15.95
N SER A 100 -2.31 -37.52 -17.27
CA SER A 100 -1.15 -37.98 -18.02
C SER A 100 0.13 -37.26 -17.61
N TRP A 101 0.05 -35.95 -17.33
CA TRP A 101 1.17 -35.16 -16.83
C TRP A 101 1.61 -35.64 -15.43
N ASP A 102 0.67 -35.83 -14.52
CA ASP A 102 0.94 -36.34 -13.17
C ASP A 102 1.54 -37.78 -13.23
N TYR A 103 1.09 -38.61 -14.18
CA TYR A 103 1.66 -39.91 -14.43
C TYR A 103 3.12 -39.83 -14.94
N LEU A 104 3.44 -38.94 -15.89
CA LEU A 104 4.80 -38.68 -16.34
C LEU A 104 5.72 -38.26 -15.18
N ARG A 105 5.19 -37.44 -14.25
CA ARG A 105 5.92 -37.03 -13.08
C ARG A 105 6.32 -38.19 -12.15
N THR A 106 5.58 -39.30 -12.14
CA THR A 106 5.98 -40.49 -11.36
C THR A 106 7.27 -41.10 -11.86
N PHE A 107 7.61 -40.93 -13.15
CA PHE A 107 8.85 -41.39 -13.75
C PHE A 107 9.99 -40.37 -13.71
N ASN A 108 9.65 -39.09 -13.64
CA ASN A 108 10.64 -38.03 -13.51
C ASN A 108 10.15 -37.03 -12.44
N GLN A 109 10.67 -37.22 -11.23
CA GLN A 109 10.30 -36.39 -10.07
C GLN A 109 10.78 -34.90 -10.16
N GLU A 110 11.68 -34.62 -11.13
CA GLU A 110 12.14 -33.24 -11.40
C GLU A 110 11.13 -32.43 -12.25
N LEU A 111 10.15 -33.11 -12.86
CA LEU A 111 9.11 -32.40 -13.59
C LEU A 111 8.21 -31.61 -12.63
N ALA A 112 7.95 -30.36 -12.99
CA ALA A 112 6.98 -29.52 -12.30
C ALA A 112 5.60 -30.20 -12.24
N ASP A 113 4.80 -29.87 -11.23
CA ASP A 113 3.41 -30.33 -11.17
C ASP A 113 2.57 -29.73 -12.31
N ALA A 114 1.38 -30.29 -12.54
CA ALA A 114 0.53 -29.90 -13.66
C ALA A 114 0.09 -28.41 -13.60
N GLU A 115 -0.07 -27.87 -12.41
CA GLU A 115 -0.45 -26.45 -12.24
C GLU A 115 0.73 -25.52 -12.54
N SER A 116 1.93 -25.83 -12.05
CA SER A 116 3.14 -25.08 -12.35
C SER A 116 3.46 -25.12 -13.85
N ALA A 117 3.29 -26.27 -14.50
CA ALA A 117 3.44 -26.40 -15.95
C ALA A 117 2.41 -25.56 -16.71
N ARG A 118 1.14 -25.59 -16.32
CA ARG A 118 0.08 -24.73 -16.88
C ARG A 118 0.46 -23.26 -16.80
N ARG A 119 0.88 -22.81 -15.62
CA ARG A 119 1.24 -21.42 -15.37
C ARG A 119 2.44 -21.00 -16.21
N PHE A 120 3.50 -21.79 -16.22
CA PHE A 120 4.69 -21.52 -17.02
C PHE A 120 4.34 -21.32 -18.51
N TRP A 121 3.59 -22.24 -19.12
CA TRP A 121 3.21 -22.12 -20.52
C TRP A 121 2.25 -20.96 -20.81
N SER A 122 1.35 -20.65 -19.86
CA SER A 122 0.47 -19.48 -19.96
C SER A 122 1.25 -18.18 -19.93
N ILE A 123 2.20 -18.05 -19.01
CA ILE A 123 3.08 -16.89 -18.90
C ILE A 123 3.93 -16.74 -20.16
N PHE A 124 4.46 -17.86 -20.69
CA PHE A 124 5.20 -17.85 -21.94
C PHE A 124 4.34 -17.34 -23.11
N GLU A 125 3.08 -17.79 -23.22
CA GLU A 125 2.14 -17.32 -24.24
C GLU A 125 1.88 -15.81 -24.10
N PHE A 126 1.69 -15.29 -22.90
CA PHE A 126 1.49 -13.87 -22.67
C PHE A 126 2.71 -13.00 -22.99
N ALA A 127 3.88 -13.45 -22.58
CA ALA A 127 5.10 -12.67 -22.71
C ALA A 127 5.65 -12.69 -24.14
N PHE A 128 5.56 -13.83 -24.83
CA PHE A 128 6.29 -14.10 -26.08
C PHE A 128 5.38 -14.38 -27.28
N SER A 129 4.10 -14.03 -27.22
CA SER A 129 3.21 -14.07 -28.39
C SER A 129 2.62 -12.69 -28.68
N PRO A 130 2.33 -12.36 -29.94
CA PRO A 130 1.71 -11.09 -30.31
C PRO A 130 0.34 -10.84 -29.67
N ARG A 131 -0.27 -11.88 -29.10
CA ARG A 131 -1.55 -11.78 -28.41
C ARG A 131 -1.47 -10.92 -27.15
N GLY A 132 -0.39 -11.08 -26.35
CA GLY A 132 -0.28 -10.45 -25.04
C GLY A 132 -1.41 -10.83 -24.10
N VAL A 133 -1.86 -9.88 -23.27
CA VAL A 133 -3.01 -10.00 -22.35
C VAL A 133 -4.12 -9.06 -22.81
N THR A 134 -5.31 -9.59 -23.03
CA THR A 134 -6.50 -8.81 -23.44
C THR A 134 -6.75 -7.68 -22.44
N ASN A 135 -7.05 -6.47 -22.95
CA ASN A 135 -7.28 -5.26 -22.15
C ASN A 135 -6.11 -4.82 -21.26
N MET A 136 -4.95 -5.45 -21.37
CA MET A 136 -3.75 -5.07 -20.59
C MET A 136 -2.62 -4.62 -21.53
N TYR A 137 -2.06 -5.54 -22.32
CA TYR A 137 -0.99 -5.20 -23.26
C TYR A 137 -0.92 -6.14 -24.47
N ARG A 138 -0.29 -5.66 -25.52
CA ARG A 138 0.14 -6.48 -26.66
C ARG A 138 1.64 -6.65 -26.63
N SER A 139 2.10 -7.86 -26.91
CA SER A 139 3.53 -8.14 -27.01
C SER A 139 4.02 -7.90 -28.43
N VAL A 140 5.06 -7.09 -28.58
CA VAL A 140 5.62 -6.70 -29.88
C VAL A 140 7.09 -7.14 -29.94
N PRO A 141 7.50 -7.92 -30.97
CA PRO A 141 8.90 -8.30 -31.12
C PRO A 141 9.76 -7.08 -31.45
N TYR A 142 10.93 -6.96 -30.84
CA TYR A 142 11.85 -5.86 -31.02
C TYR A 142 13.27 -6.33 -31.25
N MET A 143 13.93 -5.83 -32.30
CA MET A 143 15.27 -6.23 -32.74
C MET A 143 16.35 -5.19 -32.40
N GLY A 144 16.18 -4.40 -31.35
CA GLY A 144 17.01 -3.21 -31.09
C GLY A 144 18.12 -3.38 -30.05
N SER A 145 18.95 -4.44 -30.13
CA SER A 145 20.17 -4.50 -29.33
C SER A 145 21.38 -4.01 -30.11
N LYS A 146 22.19 -3.11 -29.50
CA LYS A 146 23.48 -2.68 -30.10
C LYS A 146 24.57 -3.75 -29.98
N PHE A 147 24.40 -4.71 -29.10
CA PHE A 147 25.32 -5.80 -28.83
C PHE A 147 24.63 -7.10 -29.10
N LEU A 148 24.55 -7.48 -30.38
CA LEU A 148 24.12 -8.84 -30.77
C LEU A 148 25.12 -9.84 -30.18
N ASN A 149 24.75 -10.49 -29.11
CA ASN A 149 25.46 -11.66 -28.63
C ASN A 149 25.01 -12.85 -29.48
N PRO A 150 25.85 -13.40 -30.38
CA PRO A 150 25.46 -14.47 -31.29
C PRO A 150 25.06 -15.78 -30.57
N PHE A 151 25.29 -15.86 -29.26
CA PHE A 151 24.94 -17.04 -28.44
C PHE A 151 23.67 -16.87 -27.60
N THR A 152 23.19 -15.65 -27.37
CA THR A 152 22.01 -15.40 -26.52
C THR A 152 20.87 -14.64 -27.22
N ASP A 153 21.17 -13.92 -28.31
CA ASP A 153 20.20 -12.99 -28.95
C ASP A 153 19.50 -13.61 -30.19
N PHE A 154 19.39 -14.94 -30.25
CA PHE A 154 18.57 -15.61 -31.27
C PHE A 154 17.08 -15.41 -31.07
N LEU A 155 16.63 -14.93 -29.88
CA LEU A 155 15.23 -14.61 -29.62
C LEU A 155 15.01 -13.09 -29.74
N PRO A 156 14.00 -12.64 -30.47
CA PRO A 156 13.66 -11.23 -30.52
C PRO A 156 13.35 -10.74 -29.11
N TRP A 157 13.82 -9.55 -28.77
CA TRP A 157 13.35 -8.88 -27.57
C TRP A 157 11.87 -8.56 -27.74
N TRP A 158 11.14 -8.68 -26.63
CA TRP A 158 9.73 -8.32 -26.61
C TRP A 158 9.55 -7.01 -25.84
N ARG A 159 8.76 -6.11 -26.42
CA ARG A 159 8.27 -4.90 -25.78
C ARG A 159 6.76 -4.97 -25.69
N TYR A 160 6.21 -4.19 -24.80
CA TYR A 160 4.80 -4.23 -24.47
C TYR A 160 4.12 -2.90 -24.78
N ASP A 161 3.06 -2.97 -25.60
CA ASP A 161 2.16 -1.86 -25.91
C ASP A 161 0.98 -1.89 -24.95
N TYR A 162 0.86 -0.88 -24.10
CA TYR A 162 -0.19 -0.76 -23.09
C TYR A 162 -1.39 0.11 -23.54
N THR A 163 -1.50 0.43 -24.82
CA THR A 163 -2.70 1.09 -25.37
C THR A 163 -4.00 0.37 -25.00
N PRO A 164 -4.08 -0.99 -25.03
CA PRO A 164 -5.29 -1.68 -24.59
C PRO A 164 -5.69 -1.38 -23.15
N LEU A 165 -4.73 -1.23 -22.23
CA LEU A 165 -5.00 -0.88 -20.82
C LEU A 165 -5.53 0.55 -20.71
N LYS A 166 -4.95 1.50 -21.44
CA LYS A 166 -5.41 2.90 -21.46
C LYS A 166 -6.87 2.99 -21.91
N ASP A 167 -7.21 2.28 -22.98
CA ASP A 167 -8.56 2.22 -23.51
C ASP A 167 -9.53 1.51 -22.53
N TYR A 168 -9.05 0.48 -21.87
CA TYR A 168 -9.86 -0.28 -20.91
C TYR A 168 -10.14 0.51 -19.65
N LEU A 169 -9.16 1.21 -19.09
CA LEU A 169 -9.33 2.10 -17.93
C LEU A 169 -10.40 3.16 -18.18
N SER A 170 -10.47 3.70 -19.40
CA SER A 170 -11.47 4.71 -19.77
C SER A 170 -12.92 4.21 -19.73
N LYS A 171 -13.16 2.89 -19.63
CA LYS A 171 -14.50 2.32 -19.40
C LYS A 171 -14.91 2.30 -17.93
N PHE A 172 -13.93 2.38 -17.03
CA PHE A 172 -14.12 2.31 -15.59
C PHE A 172 -14.00 3.67 -14.92
N ILE A 173 -13.22 4.57 -15.50
CA ILE A 173 -12.80 5.83 -14.90
C ILE A 173 -13.14 6.97 -15.87
N ASP A 174 -13.87 7.95 -15.38
CA ASP A 174 -14.09 9.21 -16.08
C ASP A 174 -12.89 10.14 -15.76
N PHE A 175 -11.91 10.16 -16.67
CA PHE A 175 -10.71 10.99 -16.51
C PHE A 175 -10.98 12.46 -16.84
N PRO A 176 -10.30 13.41 -16.18
CA PRO A 176 -9.28 13.23 -15.16
C PRO A 176 -9.86 13.00 -13.75
N ILE A 177 -9.13 12.25 -12.91
CA ILE A 177 -9.43 12.10 -11.48
C ILE A 177 -8.97 13.36 -10.76
N LYS A 178 -9.92 14.19 -10.36
CA LYS A 178 -9.68 15.44 -9.62
C LYS A 178 -10.52 15.44 -8.37
N THR A 179 -9.90 15.61 -7.22
CA THR A 179 -10.53 15.47 -5.92
C THR A 179 -10.20 16.66 -5.01
N SER A 180 -11.04 16.91 -4.02
CA SER A 180 -10.90 18.04 -3.10
C SER A 180 -11.34 17.65 -1.69
N LEU A 181 -10.58 18.11 -0.69
CA LEU A 181 -10.95 17.96 0.73
C LEU A 181 -12.24 18.72 1.05
N GLU A 182 -12.45 19.90 0.45
CA GLU A 182 -13.64 20.72 0.68
C GLU A 182 -14.94 20.03 0.24
N LYS A 183 -14.82 19.14 -0.77
CA LYS A 183 -15.93 18.32 -1.26
C LYS A 183 -16.03 16.96 -0.55
N GLU A 184 -15.20 16.74 0.46
CA GLU A 184 -15.11 15.46 1.19
C GLU A 184 -14.84 14.25 0.27
N GLN A 185 -14.10 14.46 -0.81
CA GLN A 185 -13.76 13.42 -1.79
C GLN A 185 -12.48 12.70 -1.38
N PRO A 186 -12.35 11.39 -1.71
CA PRO A 186 -11.14 10.63 -1.42
C PRO A 186 -9.94 11.14 -2.22
N ARG A 187 -8.79 11.25 -1.58
CA ARG A 187 -7.52 11.60 -2.18
C ARG A 187 -6.89 10.38 -2.85
N LEU A 188 -6.46 10.51 -4.09
CA LEU A 188 -5.70 9.48 -4.81
C LEU A 188 -4.23 9.84 -4.84
N LEU A 189 -3.37 8.92 -4.41
CA LEU A 189 -1.92 9.03 -4.45
C LEU A 189 -1.33 7.89 -5.28
N LEU A 190 -0.55 8.21 -6.32
CA LEU A 190 0.12 7.22 -7.16
C LEU A 190 1.62 7.42 -7.10
N THR A 191 2.38 6.32 -7.10
CA THR A 191 3.83 6.37 -6.97
C THR A 191 4.50 5.91 -8.25
N SER A 192 5.53 6.64 -8.69
CA SER A 192 6.32 6.35 -9.88
C SER A 192 7.80 6.63 -9.65
N VAL A 193 8.67 6.28 -10.60
CA VAL A 193 10.11 6.52 -10.56
C VAL A 193 10.53 7.35 -11.75
N ASP A 194 11.19 8.48 -11.49
CA ASP A 194 11.86 9.27 -12.52
C ASP A 194 13.20 8.61 -12.85
N ILE A 195 13.37 8.16 -14.11
CA ILE A 195 14.59 7.46 -14.53
C ILE A 195 15.81 8.35 -14.67
N GLN A 196 15.61 9.66 -14.71
CA GLN A 196 16.71 10.64 -14.76
C GLN A 196 17.15 11.07 -13.36
N ASP A 197 16.25 11.00 -12.39
CA ASP A 197 16.52 11.31 -10.99
C ASP A 197 15.80 10.31 -10.07
N PHE A 198 16.38 9.15 -9.89
CA PHE A 198 15.84 8.03 -9.11
C PHE A 198 16.23 8.06 -7.62
N THR A 199 16.57 9.22 -7.07
CA THR A 199 16.96 9.35 -5.65
C THR A 199 15.80 9.15 -4.68
N SER A 200 14.57 9.41 -5.13
CA SER A 200 13.33 9.18 -4.38
C SER A 200 12.15 8.96 -5.34
N PRO A 201 11.06 8.31 -4.90
CA PRO A 201 9.86 8.16 -5.70
C PRO A 201 9.22 9.49 -6.07
N VAL A 202 8.47 9.52 -7.17
CA VAL A 202 7.58 10.61 -7.56
C VAL A 202 6.18 10.27 -7.08
N ILE A 203 5.50 11.23 -6.44
CA ILE A 203 4.13 11.08 -5.95
C ILE A 203 3.21 11.92 -6.82
N PHE A 204 2.21 11.31 -7.44
CA PHE A 204 1.10 12.00 -8.08
C PHE A 204 -0.06 12.13 -7.11
N ASP A 205 -0.64 13.31 -7.03
CA ASP A 205 -1.68 13.67 -6.09
C ASP A 205 -2.89 14.28 -6.80
N SER A 206 -4.07 13.75 -6.54
CA SER A 206 -5.32 14.21 -7.13
C SER A 206 -5.95 15.42 -6.45
N TYR A 207 -5.48 15.81 -5.25
CA TYR A 207 -6.04 16.95 -4.54
C TYR A 207 -5.69 18.26 -5.23
N GLU A 208 -6.66 19.15 -5.23
CA GLU A 208 -6.45 20.54 -5.64
C GLU A 208 -5.47 21.24 -4.70
N LYS A 209 -4.58 22.08 -5.25
CA LYS A 209 -3.75 22.93 -4.39
C LYS A 209 -4.61 23.86 -3.52
N LEU A 210 -4.18 24.02 -2.29
CA LEU A 210 -4.83 24.92 -1.33
C LEU A 210 -4.66 26.42 -1.69
N HIS A 211 -3.80 26.73 -2.66
CA HIS A 211 -3.52 28.10 -3.09
C HIS A 211 -3.50 28.27 -4.61
N ASP A 212 -4.27 29.25 -5.11
CA ASP A 212 -4.02 29.96 -6.37
C ASP A 212 -2.88 30.98 -6.25
N ALA A 213 -2.12 30.98 -5.16
CA ALA A 213 -1.01 31.90 -5.04
C ALA A 213 0.05 31.46 -6.06
N PRO A 214 0.46 32.36 -6.98
CA PRO A 214 1.66 32.13 -7.74
C PRO A 214 2.74 31.78 -6.72
N VAL A 215 3.50 30.70 -6.98
CA VAL A 215 4.74 30.42 -6.27
C VAL A 215 5.43 31.76 -6.20
N ARG A 216 5.56 32.36 -5.01
CA ARG A 216 6.19 33.65 -4.86
C ARG A 216 7.58 33.48 -5.43
N LEU A 217 7.80 34.00 -6.63
CA LEU A 217 9.13 34.13 -7.23
C LEU A 217 10.10 34.80 -6.24
N ASP A 218 9.54 35.66 -5.36
CA ASP A 218 10.23 36.29 -4.23
C ASP A 218 10.73 35.26 -3.20
N ALA A 219 9.99 34.21 -2.91
CA ALA A 219 10.42 33.15 -2.00
C ALA A 219 11.48 32.24 -2.65
N ILE A 220 11.43 32.08 -3.98
CA ILE A 220 12.50 31.43 -4.74
C ILE A 220 13.74 32.32 -4.76
N ALA A 221 13.59 33.62 -4.97
CA ALA A 221 14.69 34.59 -4.95
C ALA A 221 15.32 34.76 -3.56
N GLU A 222 14.51 34.73 -2.49
CA GLU A 222 15.01 34.68 -1.10
C GLU A 222 15.66 33.34 -0.78
N GLY A 223 15.13 32.25 -1.28
CA GLY A 223 15.73 30.91 -1.20
C GLY A 223 17.06 30.84 -1.95
N GLU A 224 17.16 31.44 -3.15
CA GLU A 224 18.40 31.51 -3.94
C GLU A 224 19.45 32.40 -3.28
N LYS A 225 19.04 33.54 -2.69
CA LYS A 225 19.95 34.38 -1.91
C LYS A 225 20.47 33.66 -0.67
N TRP A 226 19.62 32.87 -0.03
CA TRP A 226 20.00 32.07 1.12
C TRP A 226 20.90 30.88 0.70
N GLU A 227 20.63 30.24 -0.44
CA GLU A 227 21.49 29.21 -1.03
C GLU A 227 22.90 29.76 -1.40
N SER A 228 22.97 30.97 -1.93
CA SER A 228 24.26 31.61 -2.23
C SER A 228 25.05 31.89 -0.96
N ASN A 229 24.40 32.29 0.12
CA ASN A 229 25.05 32.53 1.41
C ASN A 229 25.51 31.23 2.11
N ILE A 230 24.75 30.11 1.95
CA ILE A 230 25.17 28.82 2.49
C ILE A 230 26.24 28.15 1.63
N ARG A 231 26.19 28.28 0.32
CA ARG A 231 27.28 27.78 -0.58
C ARG A 231 28.63 28.32 -0.21
N ASN A 232 28.69 29.52 0.37
CA ASN A 232 29.92 30.16 0.78
C ASN A 232 30.37 29.78 2.20
N SER A 233 29.58 29.04 2.99
CA SER A 233 29.86 28.92 4.42
C SER A 233 30.25 27.52 4.91
N ASP A 234 29.98 26.41 4.22
CA ASP A 234 30.39 25.08 4.72
C ASP A 234 29.97 23.93 3.79
N SER A 235 30.74 22.83 3.78
CA SER A 235 30.44 21.55 3.13
C SER A 235 29.08 20.93 3.55
N ARG A 236 28.53 21.29 4.71
CA ARG A 236 27.19 20.91 5.18
C ARG A 236 26.06 21.53 4.36
N GLY A 237 26.23 22.78 3.89
CA GLY A 237 25.24 23.46 3.05
C GLY A 237 25.04 22.79 1.69
N LYS A 238 26.12 22.21 1.15
CA LYS A 238 26.08 21.51 -0.14
C LYS A 238 25.30 20.19 -0.03
N TRP A 239 25.43 19.49 1.09
CA TRP A 239 24.73 18.24 1.37
C TRP A 239 23.20 18.43 1.48
N TYR A 240 22.77 19.49 2.18
CA TYR A 240 21.33 19.83 2.32
C TYR A 240 20.70 20.32 1.01
N SER A 241 21.44 20.97 0.12
CA SER A 241 20.91 21.43 -1.17
C SER A 241 20.77 20.30 -2.22
N GLU A 242 21.58 19.26 -2.14
CA GLU A 242 21.55 18.12 -3.06
C GLU A 242 20.51 17.06 -2.66
N TYR A 243 20.23 16.90 -1.35
CA TYR A 243 19.36 15.83 -0.82
C TYR A 243 18.04 16.32 -0.18
N GLY A 244 17.81 17.62 -0.12
CA GLY A 244 16.71 18.23 0.62
C GLY A 244 15.45 18.58 -0.19
N ASN A 245 15.26 18.03 -1.38
CA ASN A 245 14.16 18.42 -2.28
C ASN A 245 13.04 17.35 -2.41
N SER A 246 12.48 16.89 -1.29
CA SER A 246 11.29 16.00 -1.33
C SER A 246 10.08 16.69 -1.98
N ASP A 247 9.94 18.02 -1.85
CA ASP A 247 8.84 18.79 -2.46
C ASP A 247 8.82 18.75 -3.99
N ARG A 248 9.96 18.57 -4.64
CA ARG A 248 10.03 18.49 -6.11
C ARG A 248 9.46 17.18 -6.65
N ARG A 249 9.20 16.21 -5.79
CA ARG A 249 8.71 14.88 -6.17
C ARG A 249 7.24 14.67 -5.90
N HIS A 250 6.64 15.58 -5.15
CA HIS A 250 5.21 15.58 -4.90
C HIS A 250 4.53 16.48 -5.95
N ILE A 251 3.88 15.85 -6.93
CA ILE A 251 3.27 16.55 -8.07
C ILE A 251 1.76 16.52 -7.91
N VAL A 252 1.20 17.69 -7.67
CA VAL A 252 -0.26 17.89 -7.65
C VAL A 252 -0.72 18.30 -9.04
N PHE A 253 -1.65 17.57 -9.60
CA PHE A 253 -2.23 17.90 -10.91
C PHE A 253 -3.48 18.75 -10.75
N TYR A 254 -3.39 20.02 -11.16
CA TYR A 254 -4.52 20.96 -11.09
C TYR A 254 -5.71 20.54 -11.95
N ASP A 255 -5.42 19.91 -13.09
CA ASP A 255 -6.44 19.37 -14.00
C ASP A 255 -6.82 17.93 -13.68
N GLY A 256 -6.27 17.38 -12.59
CA GLY A 256 -6.47 16.02 -12.13
C GLY A 256 -5.53 14.99 -12.78
N ILE A 257 -5.56 13.76 -12.23
CA ILE A 257 -4.76 12.64 -12.70
C ILE A 257 -5.42 12.02 -13.94
N GLY A 258 -4.73 12.06 -15.06
CA GLY A 258 -5.15 11.42 -16.31
C GLY A 258 -4.65 9.98 -16.43
N PRO A 259 -4.98 9.30 -17.53
CA PRO A 259 -4.55 7.93 -17.76
C PRO A 259 -3.02 7.79 -17.86
N ASP A 260 -2.31 8.80 -18.35
CA ASP A 260 -0.85 8.75 -18.49
C ASP A 260 -0.13 8.73 -17.13
N GLN A 261 -0.67 9.40 -16.10
CA GLN A 261 -0.12 9.34 -14.75
C GLN A 261 -0.37 7.97 -14.11
N VAL A 262 -1.54 7.36 -14.34
CA VAL A 262 -1.82 5.99 -13.90
C VAL A 262 -0.86 5.01 -14.56
N LEU A 263 -0.66 5.13 -15.87
CA LEU A 263 0.27 4.30 -16.62
C LEU A 263 1.72 4.53 -16.19
N ALA A 264 2.12 5.77 -15.89
CA ALA A 264 3.48 6.08 -15.41
C ALA A 264 3.82 5.33 -14.11
N SER A 265 2.83 5.04 -13.27
CA SER A 265 3.01 4.21 -12.07
C SER A 265 3.11 2.72 -12.38
N ALA A 266 2.58 2.25 -13.51
CA ALA A 266 2.37 0.82 -13.78
C ALA A 266 3.21 0.24 -14.93
N LEU A 267 3.90 1.09 -15.72
CA LEU A 267 4.65 0.62 -16.87
C LEU A 267 6.08 0.23 -16.51
N GLY A 268 6.38 -1.07 -16.63
CA GLY A 268 7.73 -1.61 -16.46
C GLY A 268 8.68 -1.22 -17.61
N LYS A 269 9.96 -1.45 -17.41
CA LYS A 269 11.10 -1.07 -18.29
C LYS A 269 10.98 -1.45 -19.77
N TYR A 270 10.14 -2.43 -20.11
CA TYR A 270 9.97 -2.92 -21.48
C TYR A 270 8.72 -2.37 -22.19
N ALA A 271 8.05 -1.37 -21.62
CA ALA A 271 6.98 -0.67 -22.33
C ALA A 271 7.52 0.01 -23.61
N ILE A 272 6.71 0.06 -24.67
CA ILE A 272 7.07 0.71 -25.94
C ILE A 272 7.15 2.23 -25.72
N ASP A 273 6.09 2.78 -25.18
CA ASP A 273 5.95 4.20 -24.95
C ASP A 273 5.76 4.48 -23.45
N HIS A 274 6.80 5.02 -22.83
CA HIS A 274 6.70 5.51 -21.47
C HIS A 274 6.08 6.91 -21.48
N PRO A 275 5.12 7.19 -20.59
CA PRO A 275 4.54 8.52 -20.49
C PRO A 275 5.60 9.58 -20.19
N HIS A 276 5.54 10.66 -20.95
CA HIS A 276 6.30 11.88 -20.67
C HIS A 276 5.36 12.84 -19.95
N ILE A 277 5.66 13.12 -18.69
CA ILE A 277 4.80 13.92 -17.83
C ILE A 277 5.50 15.21 -17.47
N GLU A 278 4.84 16.32 -17.73
CA GLU A 278 5.31 17.62 -17.30
C GLU A 278 5.10 17.77 -15.78
N ASP A 279 6.18 18.06 -15.07
CA ASP A 279 6.13 18.43 -13.67
C ASP A 279 5.53 19.84 -13.55
N SER A 280 4.31 19.94 -13.04
CA SER A 280 3.59 21.20 -12.90
C SER A 280 4.28 22.22 -11.98
N ASN A 281 5.24 21.79 -11.14
CA ASN A 281 6.00 22.69 -10.27
C ASN A 281 7.22 23.31 -10.97
N THR A 282 7.84 22.57 -11.89
CA THR A 282 9.10 22.97 -12.52
C THR A 282 9.01 23.19 -14.03
N GLY A 283 7.92 22.78 -14.69
CA GLY A 283 7.77 22.77 -16.14
C GLY A 283 8.70 21.76 -16.84
N THR A 284 9.34 20.86 -16.10
CA THR A 284 10.29 19.89 -16.65
C THR A 284 9.56 18.64 -17.10
N MET A 285 9.83 18.18 -18.32
CA MET A 285 9.33 16.89 -18.80
C MET A 285 10.09 15.74 -18.12
N ARG A 286 9.37 14.83 -17.48
CA ARG A 286 9.90 13.66 -16.80
C ARG A 286 9.55 12.39 -17.53
N GLN A 287 10.50 11.48 -17.62
CA GLN A 287 10.26 10.13 -18.13
C GLN A 287 10.20 9.14 -16.97
N LEU A 288 9.08 8.45 -16.83
CA LEU A 288 8.75 7.73 -15.63
C LEU A 288 8.59 6.22 -15.88
N TRP A 289 9.00 5.42 -14.90
CA TRP A 289 8.79 3.99 -14.84
C TRP A 289 7.96 3.60 -13.62
N ASP A 290 7.56 2.33 -13.56
CA ASP A 290 6.83 1.72 -12.46
C ASP A 290 7.43 2.08 -11.09
N GLY A 291 6.58 2.53 -10.18
CA GLY A 291 6.96 2.93 -8.82
C GLY A 291 7.56 1.82 -7.99
N GLY A 292 7.24 0.56 -8.30
CA GLY A 292 7.70 -0.62 -7.58
C GLY A 292 9.22 -0.77 -7.51
N TYR A 293 9.96 -0.12 -8.40
CA TYR A 293 11.42 -0.10 -8.33
C TYR A 293 11.99 0.57 -7.06
N LEU A 294 11.30 1.57 -6.51
CA LEU A 294 11.73 2.30 -5.31
C LEU A 294 10.78 2.17 -4.14
N SER A 295 9.46 2.19 -4.39
CA SER A 295 8.43 2.12 -3.35
C SER A 295 7.26 1.26 -3.83
N ASN A 296 7.35 -0.04 -3.56
CA ASN A 296 6.32 -0.98 -3.96
C ASN A 296 5.08 -0.92 -3.06
N THR A 297 5.24 -0.52 -1.80
CA THR A 297 4.17 -0.25 -0.83
C THR A 297 4.26 1.22 -0.41
N PRO A 298 3.44 2.14 -0.96
CA PRO A 298 3.66 3.58 -0.84
C PRO A 298 3.16 4.19 0.49
N LEU A 299 3.50 3.57 1.64
CA LEU A 299 3.16 4.09 2.97
C LEU A 299 3.92 5.38 3.28
N ARG A 300 5.23 5.41 3.03
CA ARG A 300 6.07 6.60 3.27
C ARG A 300 5.60 7.78 2.44
N GLU A 301 5.26 7.53 1.19
CA GLU A 301 4.75 8.51 0.24
C GLU A 301 3.40 9.07 0.70
N LEU A 302 2.50 8.19 1.18
CA LEU A 302 1.23 8.59 1.76
C LEU A 302 1.42 9.47 3.00
N LEU A 303 2.28 9.06 3.94
CA LEU A 303 2.57 9.83 5.16
C LEU A 303 3.18 11.19 4.83
N THR A 304 4.07 11.26 3.83
CA THR A 304 4.69 12.50 3.36
C THR A 304 3.65 13.43 2.73
N ALA A 305 2.83 12.92 1.81
CA ALA A 305 1.78 13.70 1.16
C ALA A 305 0.71 14.19 2.14
N HIS A 306 0.30 13.34 3.09
CA HIS A 306 -0.63 13.71 4.15
C HIS A 306 -0.08 14.86 5.01
N ARG A 307 1.16 14.72 5.47
CA ARG A 307 1.85 15.74 6.26
C ARG A 307 1.93 17.08 5.53
N THR A 308 2.43 17.07 4.29
CA THR A 308 2.62 18.27 3.47
C THR A 308 1.30 19.03 3.32
N TYR A 309 0.25 18.32 2.94
CA TYR A 309 -1.07 18.91 2.75
C TYR A 309 -1.62 19.55 4.01
N TRP A 310 -1.59 18.84 5.15
CA TRP A 310 -2.14 19.37 6.40
C TRP A 310 -1.31 20.51 6.99
N MET A 311 0.01 20.52 6.80
CA MET A 311 0.86 21.65 7.17
C MET A 311 0.47 22.92 6.40
N GLU A 312 0.22 22.81 5.09
CA GLU A 312 -0.22 23.94 4.25
C GLU A 312 -1.64 24.37 4.64
N TYR A 313 -2.54 23.43 4.83
CA TYR A 313 -3.92 23.70 5.23
C TYR A 313 -3.99 24.47 6.57
N LEU A 314 -3.27 24.00 7.58
CA LEU A 314 -3.23 24.65 8.90
C LEU A 314 -2.57 26.04 8.86
N ARG A 315 -1.60 26.25 7.99
CA ARG A 315 -1.00 27.58 7.77
C ARG A 315 -2.01 28.54 7.13
N LYS A 316 -2.76 28.06 6.13
CA LYS A 316 -3.80 28.87 5.46
C LYS A 316 -4.90 29.28 6.43
N ASP A 317 -5.41 28.36 7.24
CA ASP A 317 -6.47 28.63 8.21
C ASP A 317 -6.07 29.70 9.25
N ARG A 318 -4.79 29.69 9.68
CA ARG A 318 -4.26 30.73 10.58
C ARG A 318 -4.18 32.10 9.93
N ASN A 319 -3.68 32.18 8.71
CA ASN A 319 -3.55 33.44 7.99
C ASN A 319 -4.92 34.06 7.71
N SER A 320 -5.94 33.28 7.39
CA SER A 320 -7.31 33.75 7.17
C SER A 320 -7.98 34.30 8.42
N LYS A 321 -7.57 33.83 9.61
CA LYS A 321 -8.10 34.27 10.90
C LYS A 321 -7.37 35.50 11.51
N GLY A 322 -6.44 36.12 10.75
CA GLY A 322 -5.69 37.31 11.17
C GLY A 322 -4.75 37.11 12.37
N LYS A 323 -4.38 35.85 12.63
CA LYS A 323 -3.54 35.42 13.76
C LYS A 323 -2.06 35.25 13.36
N GLU A 324 -1.57 36.10 12.49
CA GLU A 324 -0.15 36.19 12.19
C GLU A 324 0.62 36.57 13.44
N GLY A 325 1.35 35.64 14.04
CA GLY A 325 2.27 35.88 15.15
C GLY A 325 1.76 35.55 16.54
N GLU A 326 0.47 35.39 16.79
CA GLU A 326 -0.02 34.88 18.07
C GLU A 326 0.11 33.35 18.13
N VAL A 327 0.78 32.88 19.16
CA VAL A 327 0.80 31.47 19.56
C VAL A 327 -0.53 31.21 20.27
N ASP A 328 -1.61 31.17 19.48
CA ASP A 328 -2.86 30.61 20.00
C ASP A 328 -2.55 29.20 20.50
N GLU A 329 -3.28 28.79 21.54
CA GLU A 329 -3.24 27.47 22.16
C GLU A 329 -2.91 26.44 21.09
N VAL A 330 -1.63 26.14 21.00
CA VAL A 330 -1.10 25.27 19.96
C VAL A 330 -1.71 23.92 20.19
N THR A 331 -2.71 23.61 19.41
CA THR A 331 -3.29 22.30 19.38
C THR A 331 -2.24 21.37 18.78
N ILE A 332 -1.36 20.87 19.65
CA ILE A 332 -0.43 19.80 19.31
C ILE A 332 -1.28 18.66 18.77
N GLY A 333 -1.02 18.23 17.51
CA GLY A 333 -1.78 17.15 16.90
C GLY A 333 -3.09 17.56 16.20
N GLN A 334 -3.15 18.71 15.55
CA GLN A 334 -4.30 19.10 14.71
C GLN A 334 -4.41 18.32 13.39
N THR A 335 -3.31 17.69 12.95
CA THR A 335 -3.35 16.80 11.79
C THR A 335 -4.22 15.59 12.11
N PRO A 336 -5.18 15.20 11.27
CA PRO A 336 -5.98 14.01 11.49
C PRO A 336 -5.15 12.77 11.71
N GLU A 337 -5.59 11.93 12.62
CA GLU A 337 -5.00 10.64 12.90
C GLU A 337 -5.34 9.65 11.80
N LEU A 338 -4.40 8.80 11.41
CA LEU A 338 -4.57 7.87 10.32
C LEU A 338 -4.82 6.45 10.84
N GLU A 339 -5.88 5.83 10.37
CA GLU A 339 -6.06 4.38 10.35
C GLU A 339 -5.67 3.89 8.95
N VAL A 340 -4.66 3.03 8.86
CA VAL A 340 -4.08 2.63 7.58
C VAL A 340 -4.35 1.16 7.31
N TYR A 341 -4.87 0.86 6.14
CA TYR A 341 -5.04 -0.50 5.62
C TYR A 341 -4.01 -0.76 4.54
N ILE A 342 -3.16 -1.77 4.71
CA ILE A 342 -2.10 -2.12 3.76
C ILE A 342 -2.37 -3.52 3.23
N VAL A 343 -2.37 -3.68 1.91
CA VAL A 343 -2.50 -4.97 1.24
C VAL A 343 -1.19 -5.33 0.55
N ASN A 344 -0.56 -6.42 1.01
CA ASN A 344 0.71 -6.91 0.51
C ASN A 344 0.52 -8.11 -0.41
N LEU A 345 1.15 -8.05 -1.58
CA LEU A 345 1.08 -9.08 -2.63
C LEU A 345 2.26 -10.06 -2.58
N HIS A 346 3.41 -9.58 -2.11
CA HIS A 346 4.61 -10.39 -2.00
C HIS A 346 4.75 -10.92 -0.58
N PRO A 347 4.81 -12.26 -0.39
CA PRO A 347 4.79 -12.85 0.94
C PRO A 347 6.05 -12.54 1.73
N LEU A 348 5.87 -12.25 3.02
CA LEU A 348 6.95 -12.03 3.99
C LEU A 348 7.39 -13.32 4.70
N THR A 349 6.65 -14.41 4.52
CA THR A 349 6.88 -15.67 5.22
C THR A 349 8.15 -16.37 4.73
N PRO A 350 9.01 -16.88 5.62
CA PRO A 350 10.15 -17.69 5.23
C PRO A 350 9.70 -18.91 4.44
N LYS A 351 10.35 -19.13 3.31
CA LYS A 351 10.14 -20.32 2.47
C LYS A 351 11.40 -21.19 2.52
N ASP A 352 11.26 -22.42 2.09
CA ASP A 352 12.38 -23.31 1.86
C ASP A 352 13.43 -22.67 0.93
N ILE A 353 14.69 -23.10 1.07
CA ILE A 353 15.76 -22.63 0.20
C ILE A 353 15.45 -23.08 -1.22
N PRO A 354 15.41 -22.15 -2.20
CA PRO A 354 15.10 -22.47 -3.57
C PRO A 354 16.19 -23.38 -4.18
N LYS A 355 15.77 -24.43 -4.90
CA LYS A 355 16.68 -25.46 -5.44
C LYS A 355 16.76 -25.45 -6.96
N ASP A 356 15.84 -24.81 -7.63
CA ASP A 356 15.80 -24.71 -9.08
C ASP A 356 15.71 -23.23 -9.53
N LYS A 357 15.89 -23.02 -10.84
CA LYS A 357 15.92 -21.68 -11.42
C LYS A 357 14.62 -20.91 -11.19
N ASP A 358 13.48 -21.55 -11.35
CA ASP A 358 12.18 -20.89 -11.27
C ASP A 358 11.88 -20.41 -9.84
N LEU A 359 12.22 -21.26 -8.84
CA LEU A 359 12.12 -20.89 -7.42
C LEU A 359 13.13 -19.81 -7.02
N ILE A 360 14.33 -19.78 -7.63
CA ILE A 360 15.32 -18.71 -7.40
C ILE A 360 14.81 -17.39 -7.94
N ASP A 361 14.34 -17.37 -9.19
CA ASP A 361 13.81 -16.16 -9.84
C ASP A 361 12.56 -15.64 -9.10
N ASP A 362 11.68 -16.54 -8.64
CA ASP A 362 10.52 -16.19 -7.80
C ASP A 362 10.94 -15.57 -6.47
N ARG A 363 11.94 -16.17 -5.81
CA ARG A 363 12.48 -15.65 -4.54
C ARG A 363 13.16 -14.29 -4.72
N GLU A 364 13.90 -14.08 -5.81
CA GLU A 364 14.50 -12.79 -6.14
C GLU A 364 13.42 -11.72 -6.29
N SER A 365 12.34 -12.05 -7.02
CA SER A 365 11.19 -11.16 -7.19
C SER A 365 10.54 -10.81 -5.84
N ASP A 366 10.30 -11.81 -4.96
CA ASP A 366 9.74 -11.57 -3.64
C ASP A 366 10.66 -10.70 -2.77
N ILE A 367 11.99 -10.93 -2.79
CA ILE A 367 12.96 -10.10 -2.07
C ILE A 367 12.99 -8.68 -2.61
N PHE A 368 12.85 -8.50 -3.92
CA PHE A 368 12.91 -7.19 -4.54
C PHE A 368 11.64 -6.35 -4.24
N PHE A 369 10.47 -6.97 -4.33
CA PHE A 369 9.17 -6.28 -4.26
C PHE A 369 8.45 -6.39 -2.90
N HIS A 370 9.02 -7.10 -1.91
CA HIS A 370 8.38 -7.23 -0.60
C HIS A 370 8.17 -5.87 0.07
N ASP A 371 7.26 -5.84 1.01
CA ASP A 371 6.99 -4.66 1.83
C ASP A 371 8.16 -4.34 2.77
N ARG A 372 8.64 -3.12 2.69
CA ARG A 372 9.73 -2.57 3.52
C ARG A 372 9.27 -1.48 4.48
N THR A 373 7.96 -1.31 4.62
CA THR A 373 7.40 -0.17 5.37
C THR A 373 7.25 -0.41 6.86
N THR A 374 7.60 -1.58 7.37
CA THR A 374 7.54 -1.89 8.81
C THR A 374 8.33 -0.89 9.67
N TYR A 375 9.49 -0.44 9.19
CA TYR A 375 10.25 0.59 9.91
C TYR A 375 9.54 1.95 9.88
N ASP A 376 8.96 2.35 8.76
CA ASP A 376 8.21 3.60 8.65
C ASP A 376 6.98 3.58 9.57
N GLU A 377 6.30 2.44 9.67
CA GLU A 377 5.19 2.21 10.60
C GLU A 377 5.64 2.35 12.06
N GLN A 378 6.71 1.65 12.46
CA GLN A 378 7.25 1.73 13.83
C GLN A 378 7.64 3.16 14.20
N VAL A 379 8.31 3.88 13.29
CA VAL A 379 8.67 5.29 13.50
C VAL A 379 7.42 6.16 13.64
N ALA A 380 6.39 5.92 12.85
CA ALA A 380 5.15 6.67 12.93
C ALA A 380 4.40 6.41 14.25
N TYR A 381 4.34 5.16 14.73
CA TYR A 381 3.79 4.83 16.05
C TYR A 381 4.57 5.50 17.18
N ALA A 382 5.90 5.31 17.22
CA ALA A 382 6.73 5.93 18.26
C ALA A 382 6.58 7.46 18.29
N PHE A 383 6.42 8.07 17.11
CA PHE A 383 6.17 9.50 17.02
C PHE A 383 4.76 9.86 17.51
N THR A 384 3.76 9.06 17.22
CA THR A 384 2.38 9.24 17.71
C THR A 384 2.34 9.23 19.23
N ASP A 385 2.97 8.23 19.85
CA ASP A 385 3.06 8.09 21.30
C ASP A 385 3.78 9.29 21.94
N PHE A 386 4.89 9.73 21.33
CA PHE A 386 5.62 10.89 21.79
C PHE A 386 4.80 12.19 21.72
N VAL A 387 4.03 12.40 20.66
CA VAL A 387 3.15 13.55 20.52
C VAL A 387 2.01 13.50 21.54
N ASN A 388 1.41 12.35 21.75
CA ASN A 388 0.33 12.15 22.72
C ASN A 388 0.83 12.43 24.15
N MET A 389 1.96 11.81 24.53
CA MET A 389 2.59 12.06 25.83
C MET A 389 2.95 13.54 26.03
N THR A 390 3.49 14.20 25.02
CA THR A 390 3.81 15.64 25.08
C THR A 390 2.57 16.48 25.30
N ARG A 391 1.47 16.17 24.59
CA ARG A 391 0.17 16.85 24.77
C ARG A 391 -0.32 16.70 26.20
N ASP A 392 -0.33 15.47 26.73
CA ASP A 392 -0.81 15.19 28.08
C ASP A 392 0.03 15.93 29.14
N LEU A 393 1.36 16.02 28.96
CA LEU A 393 2.26 16.79 29.83
C LEU A 393 1.97 18.30 29.75
N VAL A 394 1.70 18.82 28.56
CA VAL A 394 1.32 20.23 28.34
C VAL A 394 -0.01 20.53 29.04
N ASP A 395 -1.00 19.67 28.86
CA ASP A 395 -2.33 19.84 29.47
C ASP A 395 -2.26 19.75 31.00
N LEU A 396 -1.47 18.82 31.53
CA LEU A 396 -1.19 18.71 32.96
C LEU A 396 -0.49 19.96 33.50
N ALA A 397 0.51 20.48 32.81
CA ALA A 397 1.22 21.68 33.24
C ALA A 397 0.31 22.93 33.20
N ARG A 398 -0.54 23.06 32.17
CA ARG A 398 -1.51 24.14 32.07
C ARG A 398 -2.55 24.10 33.17
N SER A 399 -3.09 22.92 33.48
CA SER A 399 -4.07 22.73 34.56
C SER A 399 -3.47 23.05 35.95
N ASN A 400 -2.16 22.98 36.11
CA ASN A 400 -1.42 23.35 37.30
C ASN A 400 -0.92 24.82 37.29
N GLY A 401 -1.45 25.68 36.41
CA GLY A 401 -1.14 27.11 36.39
C GLY A 401 0.21 27.49 35.78
N LEU A 402 0.84 26.57 35.03
CA LEU A 402 2.13 26.78 34.40
C LEU A 402 2.05 27.22 32.94
N SER A 403 0.86 27.65 32.46
CA SER A 403 0.58 28.03 31.07
C SER A 403 1.66 28.94 30.47
N ARG A 404 2.03 30.02 31.14
CA ARG A 404 3.06 30.94 30.65
C ARG A 404 4.41 30.28 30.41
N LYS A 405 4.84 29.37 31.29
CA LYS A 405 6.12 28.64 31.13
C LYS A 405 6.06 27.65 29.98
N VAL A 406 4.92 26.99 29.80
CA VAL A 406 4.68 26.11 28.66
C VAL A 406 4.79 26.87 27.35
N ASP A 407 4.12 28.04 27.27
CA ASP A 407 4.14 28.87 26.05
C ASP A 407 5.55 29.40 25.74
N GLU A 408 6.32 29.81 26.77
CA GLU A 408 7.72 30.21 26.62
C GLU A 408 8.59 29.06 26.04
N ILE A 409 8.36 27.81 26.46
CA ILE A 409 9.06 26.62 25.94
C ILE A 409 8.66 26.34 24.49
N LEU A 410 7.36 26.35 24.20
CA LEU A 410 6.84 26.11 22.86
C LEU A 410 7.32 27.16 21.87
N ASP A 411 7.35 28.44 22.25
CA ASP A 411 7.86 29.55 21.44
C ASP A 411 9.36 29.42 21.15
N LYS A 412 10.14 29.04 22.16
CA LYS A 412 11.56 28.76 21.97
C LYS A 412 11.77 27.59 20.99
N THR A 413 10.97 26.56 21.14
CA THR A 413 11.01 25.36 20.28
C THR A 413 10.57 25.70 18.85
N ALA A 414 9.58 26.61 18.70
CA ALA A 414 9.10 27.08 17.38
C ALA A 414 10.19 27.78 16.55
N LYS A 415 11.15 28.42 17.21
CA LYS A 415 12.26 29.14 16.54
C LYS A 415 13.48 28.24 16.26
N THR A 416 13.48 27.03 16.75
CA THR A 416 14.60 26.10 16.59
C THR A 416 14.39 25.26 15.33
N ILE A 417 15.37 25.27 14.42
CA ILE A 417 15.33 24.46 13.19
C ILE A 417 15.44 22.98 13.59
N ALA A 418 14.53 22.17 13.09
CA ALA A 418 14.56 20.73 13.29
C ALA A 418 15.74 20.09 12.55
N ARG A 419 16.46 19.19 13.22
CA ARG A 419 17.56 18.43 12.62
C ARG A 419 17.09 17.36 11.65
N VAL A 420 15.82 16.95 11.77
CA VAL A 420 15.17 15.94 10.95
C VAL A 420 14.00 16.62 10.24
N GLY A 421 14.24 17.13 9.07
CA GLY A 421 13.22 17.74 8.24
C GLY A 421 13.51 17.45 6.79
N GLU A 422 12.51 16.99 6.07
CA GLU A 422 12.54 16.90 4.62
C GLU A 422 12.49 18.30 3.98
N TYR A 423 12.16 19.30 4.78
CA TYR A 423 11.98 20.70 4.37
C TYR A 423 13.10 21.59 4.91
N LYS A 424 13.58 22.48 4.06
CA LYS A 424 14.67 23.41 4.29
C LYS A 424 14.52 24.31 5.53
N PHE A 425 13.28 24.48 6.02
CA PHE A 425 12.92 25.37 7.12
C PHE A 425 11.92 24.76 8.11
N THR A 426 11.93 23.44 8.28
CA THR A 426 11.09 22.80 9.29
C THR A 426 11.59 23.19 10.67
N THR A 427 10.73 23.83 11.46
CA THR A 427 11.00 24.09 12.88
C THR A 427 10.59 22.88 13.71
N ASN A 428 11.06 22.82 14.97
CA ASN A 428 10.58 21.79 15.89
C ASN A 428 9.06 21.88 16.11
N ARG A 429 8.48 23.08 16.01
CA ARG A 429 7.03 23.29 16.04
C ARG A 429 6.35 22.59 14.84
N ASP A 430 6.90 22.75 13.65
CA ASP A 430 6.36 22.11 12.44
C ASP A 430 6.41 20.57 12.55
N LEU A 431 7.39 20.02 13.26
CA LEU A 431 7.43 18.59 13.55
C LEU A 431 6.25 18.14 14.41
N PHE A 432 5.89 18.91 15.43
CA PHE A 432 4.75 18.57 16.29
C PHE A 432 3.41 18.77 15.61
N LEU A 433 3.26 19.82 14.80
CA LEU A 433 2.00 20.14 14.15
C LEU A 433 1.73 19.31 12.90
N GLY A 434 2.78 18.98 12.16
CA GLY A 434 2.65 18.42 10.82
C GLY A 434 2.91 16.93 10.70
N LYS A 435 3.42 16.24 11.73
CA LYS A 435 3.65 14.80 11.62
C LYS A 435 2.33 14.02 11.62
N PRO A 436 2.13 13.11 10.67
CA PRO A 436 0.97 12.23 10.69
C PRO A 436 1.04 11.34 11.93
N ARG A 437 -0.08 11.21 12.61
CA ARG A 437 -0.27 10.26 13.69
C ARG A 437 -0.98 9.04 13.14
N ILE A 438 -0.50 7.87 13.50
CA ILE A 438 -1.13 6.61 13.13
C ILE A 438 -1.78 6.02 14.37
N SER A 439 -3.08 5.75 14.29
CA SER A 439 -3.82 5.06 15.36
C SER A 439 -3.72 3.55 15.23
N LYS A 440 -3.97 3.03 14.03
CA LYS A 440 -3.99 1.60 13.74
C LYS A 440 -3.46 1.31 12.34
N VAL A 441 -2.72 0.22 12.18
CA VAL A 441 -2.32 -0.32 10.88
C VAL A 441 -2.91 -1.73 10.72
N TRP A 442 -3.76 -1.89 9.73
CA TRP A 442 -4.33 -3.17 9.32
C TRP A 442 -3.51 -3.73 8.18
N ARG A 443 -2.63 -4.68 8.46
CA ARG A 443 -1.77 -5.28 7.45
C ARG A 443 -2.33 -6.61 7.02
N ILE A 444 -2.61 -6.73 5.72
CA ILE A 444 -3.15 -7.95 5.10
C ILE A 444 -2.07 -8.47 4.16
N ASP A 445 -1.44 -9.55 4.58
CA ASP A 445 -0.37 -10.20 3.84
C ASP A 445 -0.92 -11.41 3.10
N ARG A 446 -0.48 -11.59 1.85
CA ARG A 446 -0.78 -12.80 1.10
C ARG A 446 -0.06 -13.98 1.76
N LEU A 447 -0.84 -14.94 2.26
CA LEU A 447 -0.34 -16.05 3.07
C LEU A 447 0.14 -17.24 2.22
N GLU A 448 -0.43 -17.44 1.04
CA GLU A 448 -0.13 -18.57 0.18
C GLU A 448 1.03 -18.29 -0.77
N SER A 449 1.95 -19.25 -0.86
CA SER A 449 3.10 -19.21 -1.76
C SER A 449 3.12 -20.36 -2.78
N ALA A 450 2.00 -21.08 -2.93
CA ALA A 450 1.88 -22.21 -3.86
C ALA A 450 2.02 -21.81 -5.33
N ASP A 451 2.16 -20.52 -5.60
CA ASP A 451 2.33 -19.95 -6.93
C ASP A 451 3.78 -19.58 -7.26
N ALA A 452 4.74 -20.23 -6.61
CA ALA A 452 6.17 -20.10 -6.91
C ALA A 452 6.48 -20.53 -8.35
N THR A 453 6.33 -19.58 -9.28
CA THR A 453 6.65 -19.75 -10.69
C THR A 453 7.30 -18.48 -11.22
N PHE A 454 8.26 -18.65 -12.13
CA PHE A 454 8.80 -17.54 -12.89
C PHE A 454 7.64 -16.71 -13.52
N GLY A 455 7.66 -15.40 -13.30
CA GLY A 455 6.70 -14.49 -13.92
C GLY A 455 5.26 -14.54 -13.37
N LYS A 456 5.05 -14.97 -12.12
CA LYS A 456 3.71 -15.00 -11.46
C LYS A 456 2.93 -13.69 -11.59
N VAL A 457 3.61 -12.55 -11.72
CA VAL A 457 3.01 -11.23 -11.90
C VAL A 457 2.38 -11.02 -13.30
N THR A 458 2.57 -11.96 -14.22
CA THR A 458 2.05 -11.90 -15.61
C THR A 458 1.04 -12.99 -15.94
N ASP A 459 0.63 -13.82 -14.98
CA ASP A 459 -0.37 -14.87 -15.22
C ASP A 459 -1.81 -14.35 -15.06
N PHE A 460 -2.37 -13.84 -16.17
CA PHE A 460 -3.74 -13.33 -16.25
C PHE A 460 -4.78 -14.41 -16.66
N THR A 461 -4.48 -15.68 -16.47
CA THR A 461 -5.47 -16.74 -16.77
C THR A 461 -6.67 -16.69 -15.82
N PRO A 462 -7.87 -17.07 -16.29
CA PRO A 462 -9.07 -17.11 -15.46
C PRO A 462 -8.91 -17.93 -14.19
N SER A 463 -8.20 -19.07 -14.29
CA SER A 463 -7.93 -19.94 -13.14
C SER A 463 -7.06 -19.27 -12.08
N THR A 464 -6.01 -18.54 -12.49
CA THR A 464 -5.12 -17.83 -11.57
C THR A 464 -5.82 -16.62 -10.97
N ILE A 465 -6.47 -15.78 -11.78
CA ILE A 465 -7.18 -14.58 -11.28
C ILE A 465 -8.27 -14.96 -10.28
N SER A 466 -9.09 -15.98 -10.59
CA SER A 466 -10.16 -16.42 -9.66
C SER A 466 -9.60 -16.96 -8.34
N LYS A 467 -8.50 -17.71 -8.37
CA LYS A 467 -7.81 -18.18 -7.16
C LYS A 467 -7.26 -17.02 -6.33
N LEU A 468 -6.65 -16.03 -6.97
CA LEU A 468 -6.10 -14.84 -6.29
C LEU A 468 -7.21 -14.03 -5.60
N ILE A 469 -8.35 -13.81 -6.26
CA ILE A 469 -9.50 -13.13 -5.66
C ILE A 469 -9.97 -13.91 -4.43
N GLN A 470 -10.13 -15.24 -4.54
CA GLN A 470 -10.58 -16.07 -3.43
C GLN A 470 -9.55 -16.09 -2.28
N ALA A 471 -8.26 -16.17 -2.58
CA ALA A 471 -7.20 -16.09 -1.58
C ALA A 471 -7.25 -14.73 -0.85
N GLY A 472 -7.39 -13.62 -1.58
CA GLY A 472 -7.54 -12.28 -1.00
C GLY A 472 -8.73 -12.17 -0.04
N GLN A 473 -9.87 -12.76 -0.39
CA GLN A 473 -11.05 -12.81 0.48
C GLN A 473 -10.76 -13.58 1.78
N THR A 474 -10.10 -14.72 1.69
CA THR A 474 -9.80 -15.58 2.83
C THR A 474 -8.76 -14.95 3.75
N ASP A 475 -7.64 -14.50 3.18
CA ASP A 475 -6.52 -13.92 3.92
C ASP A 475 -6.92 -12.61 4.60
N ALA A 476 -7.76 -11.78 3.94
CA ALA A 476 -8.28 -10.56 4.53
C ALA A 476 -9.14 -10.86 5.78
N ARG A 477 -10.03 -11.85 5.71
CA ARG A 477 -10.84 -12.26 6.88
C ARG A 477 -9.97 -12.73 8.04
N ILE A 478 -8.94 -13.53 7.75
CA ILE A 478 -7.99 -14.02 8.77
C ILE A 478 -7.19 -12.87 9.37
N SER A 479 -6.58 -12.03 8.53
CA SER A 479 -5.73 -10.93 8.98
C SER A 479 -6.52 -9.90 9.79
N ILE A 480 -7.72 -9.54 9.34
CA ILE A 480 -8.60 -8.61 10.05
C ILE A 480 -8.96 -9.15 11.45
N ASN A 481 -9.39 -10.40 11.55
CA ASN A 481 -9.73 -10.98 12.85
C ASN A 481 -8.51 -11.07 13.78
N ARG A 482 -7.32 -11.40 13.26
CA ARG A 482 -6.08 -11.39 14.06
C ARG A 482 -5.76 -9.99 14.60
N MET A 483 -5.84 -8.98 13.75
CA MET A 483 -5.57 -7.61 14.15
C MET A 483 -6.60 -7.11 15.17
N GLN A 484 -7.87 -7.51 15.07
CA GLN A 484 -8.88 -7.20 16.08
C GLN A 484 -8.51 -7.77 17.45
N ILE A 485 -7.99 -8.99 17.51
CA ILE A 485 -7.51 -9.58 18.77
C ILE A 485 -6.35 -8.76 19.33
N ILE A 486 -5.37 -8.41 18.49
CA ILE A 486 -4.19 -7.62 18.91
C ILE A 486 -4.63 -6.26 19.46
N PHE A 487 -5.45 -5.51 18.72
CA PHE A 487 -5.91 -4.19 19.16
C PHE A 487 -6.77 -4.26 20.43
N ALA A 488 -7.61 -5.29 20.57
CA ALA A 488 -8.38 -5.48 21.81
C ALA A 488 -7.48 -5.76 23.02
N ILE A 489 -6.36 -6.48 22.83
CA ILE A 489 -5.35 -6.71 23.87
C ILE A 489 -4.62 -5.40 24.20
N GLU A 490 -4.18 -4.65 23.20
CA GLU A 490 -3.52 -3.35 23.40
C GLU A 490 -4.42 -2.38 24.19
N ASP A 491 -5.72 -2.31 23.84
CA ASP A 491 -6.69 -1.51 24.57
C ASP A 491 -6.84 -1.98 26.04
N LEU A 492 -6.84 -3.30 26.32
CA LEU A 492 -6.92 -3.85 27.68
C LEU A 492 -5.65 -3.56 28.49
N ILE A 493 -4.50 -3.59 27.87
CA ILE A 493 -3.22 -3.23 28.51
C ILE A 493 -3.19 -1.73 28.82
N ALA A 494 -3.60 -0.89 27.89
CA ALA A 494 -3.67 0.56 28.07
C ALA A 494 -4.66 0.97 29.19
N ASP A 495 -5.79 0.25 29.31
CA ASP A 495 -6.78 0.43 30.38
C ASP A 495 -6.30 -0.13 31.74
N GLY A 496 -5.12 -0.79 31.81
CA GLY A 496 -4.57 -1.40 33.02
C GLY A 496 -5.36 -2.64 33.51
N ILE A 497 -6.19 -3.23 32.64
CA ILE A 497 -6.99 -4.44 32.94
C ILE A 497 -6.16 -5.71 32.74
N MET A 498 -5.14 -5.66 31.88
CA MET A 498 -4.28 -6.78 31.53
C MET A 498 -2.80 -6.37 31.60
N SER A 499 -1.92 -7.29 32.01
CA SER A 499 -0.48 -7.08 31.91
C SER A 499 0.03 -7.38 30.50
N ILE A 500 1.24 -6.88 30.16
CA ILE A 500 1.90 -7.15 28.88
C ILE A 500 2.14 -8.66 28.71
N GLU A 501 2.59 -9.36 29.76
CA GLU A 501 2.87 -10.79 29.75
C GLU A 501 1.61 -11.61 29.48
N GLU A 502 0.47 -11.20 30.03
CA GLU A 502 -0.81 -11.84 29.77
C GLU A 502 -1.29 -11.62 28.35
N GLY A 503 -1.08 -10.43 27.82
CA GLY A 503 -1.36 -10.11 26.41
C GLY A 503 -0.53 -10.96 25.46
N ASP A 504 0.78 -11.08 25.71
CA ASP A 504 1.69 -11.90 24.91
C ASP A 504 1.29 -13.38 24.92
N GLU A 505 0.83 -13.92 26.06
CA GLU A 505 0.33 -15.28 26.15
C GLU A 505 -0.87 -15.51 25.21
N ILE A 506 -1.84 -14.58 25.23
CA ILE A 506 -3.03 -14.68 24.39
C ILE A 506 -2.68 -14.54 22.90
N ILE A 507 -1.80 -13.59 22.54
CA ILE A 507 -1.33 -13.40 21.17
C ILE A 507 -0.61 -14.65 20.65
N LYS A 508 0.21 -15.29 21.50
CA LYS A 508 0.91 -16.52 21.15
C LYS A 508 -0.06 -17.65 20.84
N GLU A 509 -1.05 -17.88 21.69
CA GLU A 509 -2.08 -18.92 21.45
C GLU A 509 -2.95 -18.58 20.22
N ALA A 510 -3.33 -17.31 20.04
CA ALA A 510 -4.08 -16.88 18.87
C ALA A 510 -3.29 -17.14 17.57
N ARG A 511 -1.97 -16.97 17.58
CA ARG A 511 -1.10 -17.33 16.45
C ARG A 511 -1.08 -18.82 16.18
N GLU A 512 -1.14 -19.65 17.23
CA GLU A 512 -1.15 -21.10 17.09
C GLU A 512 -2.49 -21.65 16.57
N VAL A 513 -3.61 -20.97 16.81
CA VAL A 513 -4.90 -21.34 16.21
C VAL A 513 -4.87 -21.25 14.70
N VAL A 514 -4.10 -20.29 14.16
CA VAL A 514 -3.97 -20.12 12.69
C VAL A 514 -2.54 -19.71 12.34
N THR A 515 -1.63 -20.65 12.31
CA THR A 515 -0.35 -20.43 11.62
C THR A 515 -0.55 -20.64 10.12
N THR A 516 0.19 -19.88 9.31
CA THR A 516 0.26 -20.03 7.85
C THR A 516 0.60 -21.49 7.46
N GLU A 517 1.42 -22.16 8.30
CA GLU A 517 1.76 -23.57 8.16
C GLU A 517 0.55 -24.50 8.28
N GLN A 518 -0.48 -24.14 9.05
CA GLN A 518 -1.67 -24.97 9.24
C GLN A 518 -2.63 -24.96 8.05
N LEU A 519 -2.63 -23.86 7.29
CA LEU A 519 -3.35 -23.78 6.01
C LEU A 519 -2.60 -24.54 4.90
N LEU A 520 -1.27 -24.59 4.98
CA LEU A 520 -0.40 -25.25 3.99
C LEU A 520 -0.17 -26.74 4.27
N TYR A 521 -0.11 -27.16 5.53
CA TYR A 521 0.22 -28.52 5.96
C TYR A 521 -0.94 -29.17 6.71
N ARG A 522 -2.07 -29.39 6.08
CA ARG A 522 -3.20 -30.25 6.50
C ARG A 522 -3.11 -30.72 7.98
N LYS A 523 -3.18 -29.80 8.95
CA LYS A 523 -3.41 -30.24 10.34
C LYS A 523 -4.78 -30.90 10.42
N ARG A 524 -4.86 -31.96 11.23
CA ARG A 524 -6.14 -32.63 11.47
C ARG A 524 -7.12 -31.60 12.07
N ARG A 525 -8.37 -31.71 11.67
CA ARG A 525 -9.47 -30.88 12.19
C ARG A 525 -9.46 -30.83 13.72
N GLU A 526 -9.19 -31.97 14.35
CA GLU A 526 -9.10 -32.14 15.80
C GLU A 526 -8.01 -31.26 16.43
N ASP A 527 -6.85 -31.12 15.80
CA ASP A 527 -5.72 -30.32 16.31
C ASP A 527 -6.05 -28.82 16.29
N ILE A 528 -6.82 -28.37 15.29
CA ILE A 528 -7.24 -26.98 15.13
C ILE A 528 -8.32 -26.64 16.17
N GLU A 529 -9.31 -27.51 16.35
CA GLU A 529 -10.34 -27.37 17.37
C GLU A 529 -9.73 -27.39 18.78
N GLU A 530 -8.74 -28.23 19.03
CA GLU A 530 -8.03 -28.28 20.32
C GLU A 530 -7.24 -26.99 20.57
N GLY A 531 -6.56 -26.45 19.55
CA GLY A 531 -5.86 -25.14 19.64
C GLY A 531 -6.83 -24.01 20.00
N TYR A 532 -7.96 -23.93 19.31
CA TYR A 532 -8.99 -22.94 19.63
C TYR A 532 -9.56 -23.11 21.05
N ASN A 533 -9.82 -24.33 21.48
CA ASN A 533 -10.31 -24.60 22.84
C ASN A 533 -9.28 -24.19 23.90
N ARG A 534 -7.98 -24.36 23.67
CA ARG A 534 -6.93 -23.84 24.56
C ARG A 534 -6.96 -22.32 24.62
N TYR A 535 -7.03 -21.65 23.47
CA TYR A 535 -7.15 -20.21 23.38
C TYR A 535 -8.34 -19.65 24.18
N VAL A 536 -9.53 -20.21 23.98
CA VAL A 536 -10.74 -19.80 24.73
C VAL A 536 -10.57 -20.02 26.22
N LYS A 537 -10.02 -21.17 26.63
CA LYS A 537 -9.78 -21.49 28.05
C LYS A 537 -8.85 -20.50 28.74
N ILE A 538 -7.82 -20.01 28.04
CA ILE A 538 -6.90 -19.00 28.59
C ILE A 538 -7.65 -17.69 28.79
N ILE A 539 -8.44 -17.22 27.83
CA ILE A 539 -9.22 -15.98 27.95
C ILE A 539 -10.26 -16.10 29.08
N GLU A 540 -10.97 -17.23 29.17
CA GLU A 540 -11.97 -17.45 30.21
C GLU A 540 -11.37 -17.47 31.62
N ALA A 541 -10.13 -17.93 31.78
CA ALA A 541 -9.41 -17.95 33.05
C ALA A 541 -8.93 -16.57 33.52
N LYS A 542 -8.88 -15.56 32.65
CA LYS A 542 -8.45 -14.21 33.01
C LYS A 542 -9.58 -13.43 33.70
N ASP A 543 -9.22 -12.55 34.61
CA ASP A 543 -10.17 -11.64 35.29
C ASP A 543 -10.46 -10.40 34.42
N ILE A 544 -11.15 -10.63 33.32
CA ILE A 544 -11.50 -9.62 32.30
C ILE A 544 -13.04 -9.51 32.24
N PRO A 545 -13.61 -8.29 32.08
CA PRO A 545 -15.04 -8.12 31.88
C PRO A 545 -15.59 -8.97 30.72
N ARG A 546 -16.82 -9.47 30.89
CA ARG A 546 -17.42 -10.43 29.94
C ARG A 546 -17.53 -9.90 28.50
N ASP A 547 -17.90 -8.64 28.35
CA ASP A 547 -17.97 -7.96 27.06
C ASP A 547 -16.62 -7.88 26.37
N ARG A 548 -15.54 -7.65 27.15
CA ARG A 548 -14.17 -7.64 26.65
C ARG A 548 -13.65 -9.03 26.29
N LYS A 549 -14.04 -10.08 27.03
CA LYS A 549 -13.76 -11.48 26.63
C LYS A 549 -14.38 -11.81 25.29
N GLU A 550 -15.61 -11.39 25.03
CA GLU A 550 -16.29 -11.62 23.77
C GLU A 550 -15.56 -10.95 22.59
N MET A 551 -14.96 -9.77 22.78
CA MET A 551 -14.14 -9.08 21.77
C MET A 551 -12.89 -9.87 21.36
N LEU A 552 -12.36 -10.71 22.24
CA LEU A 552 -11.24 -11.61 21.96
C LEU A 552 -11.71 -12.94 21.36
N ILE A 553 -12.77 -13.53 21.88
CA ILE A 553 -13.25 -14.88 21.52
C ILE A 553 -13.93 -14.88 20.14
N SER A 554 -14.74 -13.87 19.83
CA SER A 554 -15.51 -13.82 18.57
C SER A 554 -14.63 -13.82 17.32
N PRO A 555 -13.57 -12.99 17.21
CA PRO A 555 -12.67 -13.05 16.06
C PRO A 555 -11.95 -14.41 15.93
N GLY A 556 -11.52 -15.01 17.04
CA GLY A 556 -10.92 -16.36 17.05
C GLY A 556 -11.87 -17.44 16.54
N LYS A 557 -13.17 -17.35 16.87
CA LYS A 557 -14.20 -18.26 16.36
C LYS A 557 -14.42 -18.11 14.86
N ASP A 558 -14.40 -16.88 14.36
CA ASP A 558 -14.51 -16.62 12.91
C ASP A 558 -13.30 -17.18 12.15
N ILE A 559 -12.10 -17.06 12.70
CA ILE A 559 -10.90 -17.69 12.14
C ILE A 559 -11.04 -19.22 12.11
N LEU A 560 -11.46 -19.84 13.21
CA LEU A 560 -11.70 -21.28 13.27
C LEU A 560 -12.66 -21.73 12.18
N SER A 561 -13.79 -21.04 12.02
CA SER A 561 -14.79 -21.35 11.01
C SER A 561 -14.20 -21.33 9.59
N LEU A 562 -13.39 -20.32 9.27
CA LEU A 562 -12.72 -20.18 7.99
C LEU A 562 -11.76 -21.32 7.68
N VAL A 563 -10.93 -21.69 8.66
CA VAL A 563 -9.96 -22.78 8.51
C VAL A 563 -10.66 -24.10 8.33
N MET A 564 -11.79 -24.30 9.02
CA MET A 564 -12.62 -25.50 8.87
C MET A 564 -13.29 -25.58 7.49
N GLU A 565 -13.79 -24.47 6.96
CA GLU A 565 -14.34 -24.39 5.60
C GLU A 565 -13.28 -24.68 4.54
N ALA A 566 -12.07 -24.15 4.68
CA ALA A 566 -10.97 -24.38 3.76
C ALA A 566 -10.56 -25.88 3.74
N ASN A 567 -10.51 -26.54 4.91
CA ASN A 567 -10.18 -27.95 5.00
C ASN A 567 -11.26 -28.90 4.45
N THR A 568 -12.51 -28.46 4.33
CA THR A 568 -13.59 -29.29 3.75
C THR A 568 -13.65 -29.22 2.24
N ARG A 569 -13.01 -28.22 1.61
CA ARG A 569 -13.00 -28.03 0.16
C ARG A 569 -11.78 -28.68 -0.54
N LEU A 570 -10.83 -29.20 0.20
CA LEU A 570 -9.66 -29.97 -0.24
C LEU A 570 -9.87 -31.47 -0.08
#